data_c581f393776338865b93a7acbcf792a7
#
_entry.id   c581f393776338865b93a7acbcf792a7
#
_cell.length_a   1.000
_cell.length_b   1.000
_cell.length_c   1.000
_cell.angle_alpha   90.00
_cell.angle_beta   90.00
_cell.angle_gamma   90.00
#
_symmetry.space_group_name_H-M   'P 1'
#
loop_
_entity.id
_entity.type
_entity.pdbx_description
1 polymer ?
#
loop_
_entity_poly.entity_id
_entity_poly.type
_entity_poly.pdbx_seq_one_letter_code
_entity_poly.pdbx_strand_id
1 'polypeptide(L)'
;IAEQKNKLAQNKLYLIILIIAILAIILSTFLFFMRRKRREMIESNKRQEQFTFQLLQNTEEERNRIANELHDSVNHDLLNIKNTLINGKNIEVKTLENVIEEVRNISRNLHPAVLQNMGFEASIESLCERLTNEAGLFTTCDIEYEKKLSKSKELQLYRIIQEALNNTLKHGKANAAKVIVVSSESKLHVEIKDNGSGFNVTEHLNSSKSFGLQSILQRAKAIAAKINIESSEKGTSISLNINF
;
A
#
# COMPACT_ATOMS: atom_id res chain seq x y z
N ILE A 1 -76.40 -27.25 14.24
CA ILE A 1 -75.24 -27.03 15.15
C ILE A 1 -73.95 -27.54 14.51
N ALA A 2 -73.89 -28.74 13.86
CA ALA A 2 -72.69 -29.31 13.23
C ALA A 2 -72.24 -28.49 12.03
N GLU A 3 -73.13 -28.01 11.19
CA GLU A 3 -72.81 -27.20 9.99
C GLU A 3 -72.23 -25.82 10.32
N GLN A 4 -72.70 -25.18 11.40
CA GLN A 4 -72.14 -23.93 11.90
C GLN A 4 -70.73 -24.10 12.46
N LYS A 5 -70.43 -25.23 13.14
CA LYS A 5 -69.04 -25.54 13.60
C LYS A 5 -68.09 -25.78 12.45
N ASN A 6 -68.57 -26.44 11.38
CA ASN A 6 -67.74 -26.64 10.19
C ASN A 6 -67.42 -25.36 9.44
N LYS A 7 -68.39 -24.46 9.26
CA LYS A 7 -68.19 -23.15 8.68
C LYS A 7 -67.23 -22.29 9.52
N LEU A 8 -67.32 -22.34 10.85
CA LEU A 8 -66.41 -21.62 11.74
C LEU A 8 -64.97 -22.17 11.66
N ALA A 9 -64.82 -23.50 11.56
CA ALA A 9 -63.52 -24.12 11.39
C ALA A 9 -62.86 -23.77 10.04
N GLN A 10 -63.63 -23.76 8.95
CA GLN A 10 -63.17 -23.32 7.63
C GLN A 10 -62.75 -21.83 7.64
N ASN A 11 -63.53 -20.94 8.22
CA ASN A 11 -63.16 -19.53 8.33
C ASN A 11 -61.88 -19.31 9.13
N LYS A 12 -61.67 -20.05 10.22
CA LYS A 12 -60.40 -20.01 10.97
C LYS A 12 -59.23 -20.49 10.12
N LEU A 13 -59.39 -21.55 9.33
CA LEU A 13 -58.38 -22.06 8.44
C LEU A 13 -57.99 -21.01 7.37
N TYR A 14 -58.97 -20.39 6.72
CA TYR A 14 -58.73 -19.32 5.76
C TYR A 14 -58.00 -18.12 6.38
N LEU A 15 -58.34 -17.74 7.60
CA LEU A 15 -57.65 -16.67 8.32
C LEU A 15 -56.18 -17.01 8.61
N ILE A 16 -55.88 -18.23 9.01
CA ILE A 16 -54.51 -18.70 9.23
C ILE A 16 -53.71 -18.67 7.93
N ILE A 17 -54.28 -19.19 6.82
CA ILE A 17 -53.65 -19.17 5.51
C ILE A 17 -53.35 -17.72 5.06
N LEU A 18 -54.30 -16.80 5.27
CA LEU A 18 -54.12 -15.40 4.94
C LEU A 18 -52.97 -14.76 5.75
N ILE A 19 -52.91 -15.03 7.04
CA ILE A 19 -51.80 -14.54 7.90
C ILE A 19 -50.45 -15.06 7.43
N ILE A 20 -50.35 -16.38 7.11
CA ILE A 20 -49.14 -16.97 6.59
C ILE A 20 -48.72 -16.33 5.27
N ALA A 21 -49.67 -16.08 4.35
CA ALA A 21 -49.40 -15.41 3.09
C ALA A 21 -48.87 -13.98 3.28
N ILE A 22 -49.46 -13.22 4.20
CA ILE A 22 -48.99 -11.86 4.53
C ILE A 22 -47.60 -11.89 5.11
N LEU A 23 -47.31 -12.81 6.05
CA LEU A 23 -45.96 -12.96 6.63
C LEU A 23 -44.92 -13.35 5.58
N ALA A 24 -45.29 -14.24 4.64
CA ALA A 24 -44.41 -14.63 3.53
C ALA A 24 -44.08 -13.43 2.60
N ILE A 25 -45.07 -12.57 2.32
CA ILE A 25 -44.86 -11.35 1.52
C ILE A 25 -43.93 -10.37 2.27
N ILE A 26 -44.15 -10.16 3.57
CA ILE A 26 -43.33 -9.28 4.39
C ILE A 26 -41.87 -9.81 4.44
N LEU A 27 -41.69 -11.11 4.64
CA LEU A 27 -40.38 -11.72 4.65
C LEU A 27 -39.68 -11.59 3.27
N SER A 28 -40.42 -11.84 2.19
CA SER A 28 -39.91 -11.71 0.83
C SER A 28 -39.45 -10.28 0.51
N THR A 29 -40.27 -9.28 0.85
CA THR A 29 -39.90 -7.87 0.68
C THR A 29 -38.71 -7.47 1.54
N PHE A 30 -38.64 -7.91 2.79
CA PHE A 30 -37.50 -7.69 3.67
C PHE A 30 -36.20 -8.28 3.09
N LEU A 31 -36.23 -9.54 2.63
CA LEU A 31 -35.07 -10.19 2.00
C LEU A 31 -34.65 -9.49 0.70
N PHE A 32 -35.61 -9.02 -0.09
CA PHE A 32 -35.33 -8.24 -1.29
C PHE A 32 -34.61 -6.94 -0.97
N PHE A 33 -35.07 -6.17 0.01
CA PHE A 33 -34.43 -4.94 0.47
C PHE A 33 -33.02 -5.19 1.02
N MET A 34 -32.83 -6.24 1.81
CA MET A 34 -31.52 -6.61 2.35
C MET A 34 -30.53 -6.96 1.24
N ARG A 35 -30.97 -7.74 0.23
CA ARG A 35 -30.13 -8.09 -0.94
C ARG A 35 -29.76 -6.85 -1.75
N ARG A 36 -30.73 -5.95 -1.96
CA ARG A 36 -30.49 -4.69 -2.69
C ARG A 36 -29.48 -3.82 -1.96
N LYS A 37 -29.67 -3.58 -0.67
CA LYS A 37 -28.73 -2.80 0.15
C LYS A 37 -27.32 -3.38 0.17
N ARG A 38 -27.22 -4.71 0.25
CA ARG A 38 -25.92 -5.40 0.17
C ARG A 38 -25.25 -5.20 -1.18
N ARG A 39 -25.96 -5.27 -2.28
CA ARG A 39 -25.42 -5.01 -3.63
C ARG A 39 -24.93 -3.56 -3.76
N GLU A 40 -25.72 -2.59 -3.34
CA GLU A 40 -25.35 -1.17 -3.36
C GLU A 40 -24.07 -0.90 -2.54
N MET A 41 -23.95 -1.54 -1.39
CA MET A 41 -22.73 -1.43 -0.55
C MET A 41 -21.50 -2.04 -1.23
N ILE A 42 -21.64 -3.22 -1.87
CA ILE A 42 -20.55 -3.86 -2.61
C ILE A 42 -20.11 -3.00 -3.79
N GLU A 43 -21.07 -2.45 -4.55
CA GLU A 43 -20.75 -1.57 -5.68
C GLU A 43 -20.10 -0.26 -5.23
N SER A 44 -20.57 0.34 -4.15
CA SER A 44 -19.96 1.54 -3.58
C SER A 44 -18.52 1.29 -3.14
N ASN A 45 -18.27 0.19 -2.44
CA ASN A 45 -16.92 -0.20 -2.03
C ASN A 45 -16.01 -0.44 -3.25
N LYS A 46 -16.51 -1.12 -4.29
CA LYS A 46 -15.74 -1.35 -5.52
C LYS A 46 -15.38 -0.05 -6.24
N ARG A 47 -16.32 0.91 -6.33
CA ARG A 47 -16.05 2.24 -6.89
C ARG A 47 -15.00 3.00 -6.08
N GLN A 48 -15.08 2.94 -4.76
CA GLN A 48 -14.10 3.57 -3.88
C GLN A 48 -12.71 2.95 -4.04
N GLU A 49 -12.62 1.62 -4.19
CA GLU A 49 -11.36 0.93 -4.48
C GLU A 49 -10.76 1.36 -5.82
N GLN A 50 -11.58 1.42 -6.86
CA GLN A 50 -11.14 1.87 -8.19
C GLN A 50 -10.65 3.33 -8.15
N PHE A 51 -11.40 4.21 -7.48
CA PHE A 51 -10.99 5.60 -7.31
C PHE A 51 -9.68 5.73 -6.54
N THR A 52 -9.51 4.98 -5.45
CA THR A 52 -8.25 4.97 -4.69
C THR A 52 -7.08 4.48 -5.54
N PHE A 53 -7.29 3.44 -6.33
CA PHE A 53 -6.28 2.93 -7.25
C PHE A 53 -5.87 3.98 -8.30
N GLN A 54 -6.84 4.67 -8.89
CA GLN A 54 -6.58 5.76 -9.84
C GLN A 54 -5.82 6.92 -9.19
N LEU A 55 -6.17 7.32 -7.97
CA LEU A 55 -5.42 8.34 -7.23
C LEU A 55 -3.98 7.94 -6.98
N LEU A 56 -3.73 6.66 -6.62
CA LEU A 56 -2.38 6.15 -6.45
C LEU A 56 -1.58 6.18 -7.76
N GLN A 57 -2.20 5.79 -8.87
CA GLN A 57 -1.55 5.87 -10.19
C GLN A 57 -1.23 7.32 -10.58
N ASN A 58 -2.20 8.23 -10.50
CA ASN A 58 -1.98 9.63 -10.80
C ASN A 58 -0.88 10.26 -9.93
N THR A 59 -0.82 9.89 -8.65
CA THR A 59 0.24 10.33 -7.75
C THR A 59 1.61 9.82 -8.19
N GLU A 60 1.71 8.58 -8.66
CA GLU A 60 2.98 8.04 -9.17
C GLU A 60 3.37 8.68 -10.51
N GLU A 61 2.42 8.92 -11.41
CA GLU A 61 2.67 9.64 -12.67
C GLU A 61 3.20 11.06 -12.41
N GLU A 62 2.58 11.79 -11.47
CA GLU A 62 3.02 13.12 -11.08
C GLU A 62 4.40 13.10 -10.41
N ARG A 63 4.69 12.12 -9.56
CA ARG A 63 6.04 11.92 -8.99
C ARG A 63 7.07 11.65 -10.06
N ASN A 64 6.73 10.83 -11.06
CA ASN A 64 7.60 10.55 -12.21
C ASN A 64 7.87 11.81 -13.02
N ARG A 65 6.83 12.60 -13.29
CA ARG A 65 6.95 13.88 -14.01
C ARG A 65 7.88 14.85 -13.28
N ILE A 66 7.65 15.07 -11.99
CA ILE A 66 8.48 15.96 -11.17
C ILE A 66 9.93 15.44 -11.08
N ALA A 67 10.14 14.13 -10.94
CA ALA A 67 11.48 13.57 -10.91
C ALA A 67 12.26 13.77 -12.19
N ASN A 68 11.59 13.61 -13.34
CA ASN A 68 12.20 13.85 -14.65
C ASN A 68 12.52 15.33 -14.86
N GLU A 69 11.60 16.24 -14.52
CA GLU A 69 11.84 17.67 -14.59
C GLU A 69 13.01 18.12 -13.69
N LEU A 70 13.11 17.57 -12.46
CA LEU A 70 14.25 17.83 -11.58
C LEU A 70 15.54 17.28 -12.15
N HIS A 71 15.51 16.09 -12.72
CA HIS A 71 16.70 15.48 -13.32
C HIS A 71 17.21 16.29 -14.52
N ASP A 72 16.33 16.70 -15.41
CA ASP A 72 16.70 17.33 -16.66
C ASP A 72 17.07 18.81 -16.49
N SER A 73 16.31 19.57 -15.71
CA SER A 73 16.50 20.99 -15.53
C SER A 73 17.57 21.30 -14.47
N VAL A 74 17.33 20.86 -13.24
CA VAL A 74 18.16 21.29 -12.09
C VAL A 74 19.53 20.63 -12.08
N ASN A 75 19.64 19.34 -12.44
CA ASN A 75 20.96 18.67 -12.55
C ASN A 75 21.81 19.30 -13.67
N HIS A 76 21.19 19.61 -14.80
CA HIS A 76 21.91 20.25 -15.91
C HIS A 76 22.47 21.61 -15.49
N ASP A 77 21.67 22.45 -14.86
CA ASP A 77 22.08 23.77 -14.39
C ASP A 77 23.16 23.69 -13.30
N LEU A 78 23.04 22.76 -12.35
CA LEU A 78 24.04 22.55 -11.31
C LEU A 78 25.37 22.06 -11.88
N LEU A 79 25.34 21.17 -12.88
CA LEU A 79 26.55 20.71 -13.57
C LEU A 79 27.22 21.83 -14.37
N ASN A 80 26.45 22.71 -15.02
CA ASN A 80 26.96 23.89 -15.73
C ASN A 80 27.60 24.90 -14.77
N ILE A 81 26.97 25.15 -13.62
CA ILE A 81 27.51 25.98 -12.56
C ILE A 81 28.83 25.40 -12.04
N LYS A 82 28.86 24.09 -11.72
CA LYS A 82 30.09 23.39 -11.30
C LYS A 82 31.22 23.56 -12.32
N ASN A 83 30.95 23.32 -13.60
CA ASN A 83 31.94 23.44 -14.66
C ASN A 83 32.45 24.89 -14.83
N THR A 84 31.60 25.88 -14.67
CA THR A 84 31.96 27.30 -14.72
C THR A 84 32.86 27.69 -13.54
N LEU A 85 32.62 27.11 -12.37
CA LEU A 85 33.40 27.36 -11.16
C LEU A 85 34.78 26.71 -11.18
N ILE A 86 34.87 25.50 -11.71
CA ILE A 86 36.20 24.81 -11.89
C ILE A 86 37.11 25.63 -12.81
N ASN A 87 36.54 26.43 -13.72
CA ASN A 87 37.26 27.23 -14.70
C ASN A 87 37.69 28.62 -14.21
N GLY A 88 37.54 28.98 -12.93
CA GLY A 88 38.19 30.19 -12.43
C GLY A 88 37.50 31.03 -11.35
N LYS A 89 36.52 30.55 -10.62
CA LYS A 89 35.91 31.35 -9.52
C LYS A 89 35.85 30.55 -8.20
N ASN A 90 36.24 31.23 -7.10
CA ASN A 90 36.28 30.69 -5.71
C ASN A 90 34.89 30.40 -5.14
N ILE A 91 34.35 29.23 -5.39
CA ILE A 91 33.27 28.63 -4.57
C ILE A 91 33.77 27.25 -4.19
N GLU A 92 33.50 26.83 -2.95
CA GLU A 92 33.80 25.48 -2.51
C GLU A 92 33.05 24.49 -3.39
N VAL A 93 33.75 23.81 -4.27
CA VAL A 93 33.21 22.76 -5.17
C VAL A 93 32.42 21.71 -4.36
N LYS A 94 32.86 21.44 -3.13
CA LYS A 94 32.19 20.52 -2.19
C LYS A 94 30.75 20.93 -1.86
N THR A 95 30.47 22.23 -1.72
CA THR A 95 29.10 22.72 -1.47
C THR A 95 28.18 22.45 -2.65
N LEU A 96 28.70 22.62 -3.87
CA LEU A 96 27.94 22.33 -5.08
C LEU A 96 27.70 20.82 -5.28
N GLU A 97 28.68 20.00 -4.96
CA GLU A 97 28.54 18.54 -4.98
C GLU A 97 27.48 18.05 -4.01
N ASN A 98 27.40 18.64 -2.81
CA ASN A 98 26.34 18.31 -1.85
C ASN A 98 24.94 18.65 -2.39
N VAL A 99 24.77 19.81 -3.03
CA VAL A 99 23.49 20.23 -3.62
C VAL A 99 23.08 19.30 -4.78
N ILE A 100 24.04 18.92 -5.63
CA ILE A 100 23.79 17.98 -6.73
C ILE A 100 23.33 16.63 -6.15
N GLU A 101 23.97 16.14 -5.10
CA GLU A 101 23.59 14.86 -4.48
C GLU A 101 22.24 14.94 -3.76
N GLU A 102 21.92 16.08 -3.14
CA GLU A 102 20.60 16.30 -2.52
C GLU A 102 19.48 16.30 -3.58
N VAL A 103 19.67 16.96 -4.71
CA VAL A 103 18.71 16.95 -5.82
C VAL A 103 18.56 15.53 -6.41
N ARG A 104 19.66 14.80 -6.55
CA ARG A 104 19.62 13.38 -6.98
C ARG A 104 18.84 12.52 -5.99
N ASN A 105 19.04 12.73 -4.70
CA ASN A 105 18.33 11.99 -3.65
C ASN A 105 16.82 12.30 -3.66
N ILE A 106 16.43 13.56 -3.85
CA ILE A 106 15.03 13.96 -4.01
C ILE A 106 14.43 13.28 -5.26
N SER A 107 15.12 13.33 -6.38
CA SER A 107 14.69 12.71 -7.65
C SER A 107 14.51 11.19 -7.49
N ARG A 108 15.47 10.48 -6.87
CA ARG A 108 15.37 9.03 -6.60
C ARG A 108 14.21 8.66 -5.67
N ASN A 109 13.88 9.52 -4.70
CA ASN A 109 12.73 9.31 -3.82
C ASN A 109 11.40 9.54 -4.52
N LEU A 110 11.35 10.49 -5.47
CA LEU A 110 10.18 10.76 -6.28
C LEU A 110 9.92 9.65 -7.31
N HIS A 111 10.96 9.17 -7.99
CA HIS A 111 10.83 8.13 -9.00
C HIS A 111 11.92 7.06 -8.86
N PRO A 112 11.57 5.78 -8.66
CA PRO A 112 12.56 4.73 -8.61
C PRO A 112 13.02 4.36 -10.04
N ALA A 113 13.88 5.20 -10.64
CA ALA A 113 14.46 4.93 -11.96
C ALA A 113 15.16 3.55 -12.01
N VAL A 114 15.71 3.10 -10.89
CA VAL A 114 16.30 1.76 -10.75
C VAL A 114 15.26 0.67 -11.03
N LEU A 115 14.01 0.85 -10.57
CA LEU A 115 12.94 -0.12 -10.81
C LEU A 115 12.60 -0.29 -12.29
N GLN A 116 12.63 0.81 -13.05
CA GLN A 116 12.37 0.76 -14.50
C GLN A 116 13.53 0.16 -15.29
N ASN A 117 14.77 0.50 -14.90
CA ASN A 117 15.97 0.17 -15.66
C ASN A 117 16.56 -1.19 -15.27
N MET A 118 16.56 -1.54 -13.99
CA MET A 118 17.22 -2.72 -13.45
C MET A 118 16.27 -3.78 -12.88
N GLY A 119 14.99 -3.43 -12.75
CA GLY A 119 13.94 -4.33 -12.25
C GLY A 119 13.78 -4.33 -10.73
N PHE A 120 12.82 -5.13 -10.25
CA PHE A 120 12.34 -5.11 -8.86
C PHE A 120 13.41 -5.56 -7.85
N GLU A 121 14.11 -6.67 -8.12
CA GLU A 121 15.13 -7.23 -7.25
C GLU A 121 16.27 -6.23 -7.00
N ALA A 122 16.92 -5.76 -8.05
CA ALA A 122 18.01 -4.79 -7.97
C ALA A 122 17.57 -3.47 -7.32
N SER A 123 16.28 -3.10 -7.42
CA SER A 123 15.77 -1.91 -6.77
C SER A 123 15.65 -2.06 -5.25
N ILE A 124 15.28 -3.24 -4.77
CA ILE A 124 15.26 -3.54 -3.33
C ILE A 124 16.67 -3.61 -2.76
N GLU A 125 17.59 -4.30 -3.47
CA GLU A 125 19.00 -4.38 -3.08
C GLU A 125 19.61 -2.98 -2.96
N SER A 126 19.46 -2.14 -3.99
CA SER A 126 19.94 -0.74 -3.99
C SER A 126 19.32 0.09 -2.85
N LEU A 127 18.04 -0.12 -2.52
CA LEU A 127 17.38 0.54 -1.39
C LEU A 127 18.02 0.12 -0.06
N CYS A 128 18.27 -1.18 0.14
CA CYS A 128 18.88 -1.73 1.35
C CYS A 128 20.32 -1.26 1.53
N GLU A 129 21.12 -1.29 0.45
CA GLU A 129 22.51 -0.79 0.46
C GLU A 129 22.56 0.70 0.83
N ARG A 130 21.69 1.51 0.24
CA ARG A 130 21.63 2.94 0.54
C ARG A 130 21.28 3.22 2.00
N LEU A 131 20.30 2.52 2.57
CA LEU A 131 19.92 2.70 3.97
C LEU A 131 21.06 2.30 4.92
N THR A 132 21.82 1.28 4.57
CA THR A 132 22.98 0.85 5.33
C THR A 132 24.13 1.88 5.26
N ASN A 133 24.46 2.35 4.06
CA ASN A 133 25.64 3.17 3.82
C ASN A 133 25.42 4.66 4.15
N GLU A 134 24.22 5.20 3.85
CA GLU A 134 23.94 6.63 3.96
C GLU A 134 23.15 6.98 5.22
N ALA A 135 22.22 6.09 5.67
CA ALA A 135 21.30 6.40 6.76
C ALA A 135 21.64 5.71 8.09
N GLY A 136 22.66 4.83 8.10
CA GLY A 136 23.10 4.13 9.32
C GLY A 136 22.12 3.06 9.83
N LEU A 137 21.12 2.66 9.02
CA LEU A 137 20.24 1.53 9.32
C LEU A 137 20.78 0.29 8.62
N PHE A 138 21.39 -0.64 9.35
CA PHE A 138 21.87 -1.90 8.78
C PHE A 138 20.71 -2.69 8.18
N THR A 139 20.63 -2.73 6.86
CA THR A 139 19.50 -3.33 6.14
C THR A 139 19.98 -4.45 5.23
N THR A 140 19.39 -5.63 5.37
CA THR A 140 19.66 -6.79 4.52
C THR A 140 18.43 -7.17 3.71
N CYS A 141 18.64 -7.78 2.55
CA CYS A 141 17.56 -8.35 1.75
C CYS A 141 17.88 -9.81 1.38
N ASP A 142 16.82 -10.61 1.29
CA ASP A 142 16.83 -12.01 0.90
C ASP A 142 15.72 -12.17 -0.14
N ILE A 143 16.10 -12.33 -1.43
CA ILE A 143 15.18 -12.21 -2.54
C ILE A 143 15.25 -13.44 -3.44
N GLU A 144 14.14 -14.20 -3.47
CA GLU A 144 13.89 -15.30 -4.39
C GLU A 144 12.63 -14.95 -5.21
N TYR A 145 12.80 -14.23 -6.32
CA TYR A 145 11.71 -13.65 -7.10
C TYR A 145 11.69 -14.22 -8.52
N GLU A 146 11.31 -15.48 -8.67
CA GLU A 146 11.25 -16.16 -9.97
C GLU A 146 10.01 -15.76 -10.78
N LYS A 147 8.82 -15.80 -10.16
CA LYS A 147 7.55 -15.47 -10.80
C LYS A 147 7.22 -14.00 -10.58
N LYS A 148 7.13 -13.25 -11.68
CA LYS A 148 7.03 -11.79 -11.64
C LYS A 148 5.60 -11.28 -11.64
N LEU A 149 5.36 -10.26 -10.84
CA LEU A 149 4.15 -9.45 -10.87
C LEU A 149 4.14 -8.55 -12.12
N SER A 150 2.99 -7.94 -12.40
CA SER A 150 2.95 -6.85 -13.38
C SER A 150 3.76 -5.65 -12.88
N LYS A 151 4.34 -4.87 -13.77
CA LYS A 151 5.15 -3.68 -13.43
C LYS A 151 4.43 -2.71 -12.49
N SER A 152 3.11 -2.53 -12.68
CA SER A 152 2.30 -1.71 -11.79
C SER A 152 2.23 -2.26 -10.36
N LYS A 153 2.08 -3.59 -10.20
CA LYS A 153 2.09 -4.24 -8.87
C LYS A 153 3.49 -4.20 -8.24
N GLU A 154 4.55 -4.40 -9.03
CA GLU A 154 5.94 -4.27 -8.57
C GLU A 154 6.21 -2.87 -8.02
N LEU A 155 5.75 -1.83 -8.71
CA LEU A 155 5.90 -0.45 -8.24
C LEU A 155 5.18 -0.22 -6.90
N GLN A 156 3.95 -0.68 -6.76
CA GLN A 156 3.22 -0.54 -5.49
C GLN A 156 3.90 -1.32 -4.37
N LEU A 157 4.40 -2.52 -4.65
CA LEU A 157 5.12 -3.33 -3.68
C LEU A 157 6.45 -2.68 -3.26
N TYR A 158 7.21 -2.14 -4.21
CA TYR A 158 8.40 -1.35 -3.94
C TYR A 158 8.09 -0.16 -3.01
N ARG A 159 7.00 0.57 -3.28
CA ARG A 159 6.57 1.70 -2.43
C ARG A 159 6.17 1.27 -1.02
N ILE A 160 5.57 0.10 -0.87
CA ILE A 160 5.28 -0.46 0.46
C ILE A 160 6.59 -0.72 1.23
N ILE A 161 7.55 -1.38 0.59
CA ILE A 161 8.85 -1.69 1.20
C ILE A 161 9.60 -0.40 1.55
N GLN A 162 9.65 0.56 0.63
CA GLN A 162 10.28 1.87 0.82
C GLN A 162 9.67 2.61 2.01
N GLU A 163 8.34 2.68 2.11
CA GLU A 163 7.64 3.36 3.20
C GLU A 163 7.84 2.65 4.54
N ALA A 164 7.82 1.32 4.56
CA ALA A 164 8.08 0.54 5.76
C ALA A 164 9.48 0.79 6.31
N LEU A 165 10.51 0.74 5.46
CA LEU A 165 11.90 1.02 5.84
C LEU A 165 12.12 2.49 6.24
N ASN A 166 11.44 3.44 5.59
CA ASN A 166 11.47 4.84 6.00
C ASN A 166 10.83 5.05 7.37
N ASN A 167 9.75 4.33 7.69
CA ASN A 167 9.12 4.37 9.00
C ASN A 167 10.04 3.78 10.08
N THR A 168 10.73 2.69 9.78
CA THR A 168 11.77 2.12 10.64
C THR A 168 12.85 3.13 10.96
N LEU A 169 13.37 3.82 9.93
CA LEU A 169 14.43 4.81 10.06
C LEU A 169 13.99 6.04 10.88
N LYS A 170 12.80 6.58 10.60
CA LYS A 170 12.32 7.84 11.20
C LYS A 170 11.73 7.66 12.59
N HIS A 171 11.06 6.54 12.84
CA HIS A 171 10.20 6.35 14.00
C HIS A 171 10.56 5.11 14.82
N GLY A 172 11.16 4.09 14.18
CA GLY A 172 11.38 2.80 14.82
C GLY A 172 12.47 2.78 15.89
N LYS A 173 13.41 3.73 15.86
CA LYS A 173 14.66 3.68 16.67
C LYS A 173 15.40 2.36 16.49
N ALA A 174 15.25 1.73 15.35
CA ALA A 174 15.89 0.49 14.99
C ALA A 174 17.34 0.74 14.51
N ASN A 175 18.20 -0.24 14.70
CA ASN A 175 19.55 -0.25 14.12
C ASN A 175 19.70 -1.29 13.00
N ALA A 176 18.72 -2.19 12.85
CA ALA A 176 18.69 -3.18 11.80
C ALA A 176 17.30 -3.42 11.25
N ALA A 177 17.22 -3.72 9.95
CA ALA A 177 16.04 -4.17 9.25
C ALA A 177 16.34 -5.29 8.26
N LYS A 178 15.35 -6.11 7.94
CA LYS A 178 15.46 -7.16 6.93
C LYS A 178 14.24 -7.15 6.02
N VAL A 179 14.50 -7.30 4.71
CA VAL A 179 13.48 -7.50 3.69
C VAL A 179 13.60 -8.93 3.15
N ILE A 180 12.51 -9.67 3.14
CA ILE A 180 12.43 -11.02 2.59
C ILE A 180 11.40 -11.01 1.48
N VAL A 181 11.73 -11.53 0.32
CA VAL A 181 10.84 -11.67 -0.84
C VAL A 181 10.98 -13.07 -1.38
N VAL A 182 9.96 -13.90 -1.26
CA VAL A 182 10.00 -15.30 -1.69
C VAL A 182 8.81 -15.63 -2.57
N SER A 183 9.09 -16.05 -3.80
CA SER A 183 8.09 -16.57 -4.74
C SER A 183 7.88 -18.06 -4.53
N SER A 184 6.61 -18.50 -4.54
CA SER A 184 6.22 -19.88 -4.73
C SER A 184 5.40 -20.02 -6.01
N GLU A 185 4.96 -21.23 -6.36
CA GLU A 185 4.17 -21.45 -7.59
C GLU A 185 2.88 -20.60 -7.67
N SER A 186 2.23 -20.33 -6.55
CA SER A 186 0.93 -19.65 -6.48
C SER A 186 0.94 -18.31 -5.76
N LYS A 187 2.01 -17.98 -5.02
CA LYS A 187 2.04 -16.84 -4.11
C LYS A 187 3.40 -16.18 -4.06
N LEU A 188 3.40 -14.87 -3.91
CA LEU A 188 4.55 -14.09 -3.48
C LEU A 188 4.37 -13.75 -2.00
N HIS A 189 5.35 -14.10 -1.18
CA HIS A 189 5.46 -13.69 0.22
C HIS A 189 6.50 -12.60 0.34
N VAL A 190 6.15 -11.52 1.03
CA VAL A 190 7.07 -10.43 1.34
C VAL A 190 6.99 -10.13 2.82
N GLU A 191 8.13 -10.02 3.48
CA GLU A 191 8.22 -9.66 4.89
C GLU A 191 9.27 -8.57 5.09
N ILE A 192 8.89 -7.52 5.83
CA ILE A 192 9.78 -6.42 6.24
C ILE A 192 9.80 -6.44 7.77
N LYS A 193 10.98 -6.66 8.34
CA LYS A 193 11.21 -6.71 9.79
C LYS A 193 12.20 -5.67 10.23
N ASP A 194 11.97 -5.07 11.40
CA ASP A 194 12.94 -4.26 12.12
C ASP A 194 13.08 -4.71 13.58
N ASN A 195 14.12 -4.25 14.22
CA ASN A 195 14.38 -4.47 15.65
C ASN A 195 14.15 -3.22 16.50
N GLY A 196 13.23 -2.35 16.09
CA GLY A 196 12.93 -1.10 16.75
C GLY A 196 12.06 -1.23 17.99
N SER A 197 11.60 -0.09 18.51
CA SER A 197 10.78 -0.01 19.73
C SER A 197 9.32 -0.40 19.53
N GLY A 198 8.89 -0.62 18.28
CA GLY A 198 7.50 -0.91 17.91
C GLY A 198 6.51 0.20 18.25
N PHE A 199 5.24 -0.09 18.06
CA PHE A 199 4.13 0.84 18.33
C PHE A 199 2.80 0.08 18.51
N ASN A 200 1.78 0.75 19.05
CA ASN A 200 0.43 0.20 19.13
C ASN A 200 -0.27 0.31 17.76
N VAL A 201 -0.38 -0.82 17.04
CA VAL A 201 -0.95 -0.87 15.69
C VAL A 201 -2.39 -0.36 15.66
N THR A 202 -3.23 -0.78 16.62
CA THR A 202 -4.66 -0.42 16.67
C THR A 202 -4.85 1.09 16.88
N GLU A 203 -4.05 1.68 17.74
CA GLU A 203 -4.10 3.11 18.02
C GLU A 203 -3.64 3.95 16.83
N HIS A 204 -2.55 3.51 16.16
CA HIS A 204 -2.05 4.18 14.95
C HIS A 204 -3.00 4.07 13.77
N LEU A 205 -3.68 2.94 13.58
CA LEU A 205 -4.67 2.78 12.52
C LEU A 205 -5.86 3.73 12.65
N ASN A 206 -6.25 4.05 13.88
CA ASN A 206 -7.35 4.97 14.19
C ASN A 206 -6.92 6.45 14.23
N SER A 207 -5.62 6.74 14.15
CA SER A 207 -5.08 8.09 14.19
C SER A 207 -5.05 8.73 12.80
N SER A 208 -5.56 9.96 12.68
CA SER A 208 -5.44 10.77 11.46
C SER A 208 -4.00 11.19 11.12
N LYS A 209 -3.03 10.91 12.00
CA LYS A 209 -1.60 11.27 11.83
C LYS A 209 -0.75 10.17 11.20
N SER A 210 -1.29 8.98 10.95
CA SER A 210 -0.55 7.81 10.43
C SER A 210 -0.61 7.69 8.91
N PHE A 211 -0.28 8.76 8.17
CA PHE A 211 -0.33 8.75 6.70
C PHE A 211 0.50 7.62 6.06
N GLY A 212 1.69 7.32 6.60
CA GLY A 212 2.56 6.27 6.07
C GLY A 212 1.92 4.88 6.17
N LEU A 213 1.37 4.53 7.34
CA LEU A 213 0.72 3.24 7.55
C LEU A 213 -0.54 3.09 6.70
N GLN A 214 -1.33 4.16 6.58
CA GLN A 214 -2.51 4.19 5.70
C GLN A 214 -2.13 4.00 4.23
N SER A 215 -1.04 4.63 3.78
CA SER A 215 -0.50 4.46 2.43
C SER A 215 -0.09 3.00 2.16
N ILE A 216 0.60 2.35 3.10
CA ILE A 216 0.95 0.92 3.02
C ILE A 216 -0.30 0.06 2.84
N LEU A 217 -1.33 0.26 3.67
CA LEU A 217 -2.58 -0.51 3.60
C LEU A 217 -3.32 -0.31 2.28
N GLN A 218 -3.42 0.92 1.80
CA GLN A 218 -4.09 1.23 0.54
C GLN A 218 -3.35 0.61 -0.65
N ARG A 219 -2.01 0.69 -0.67
CA ARG A 219 -1.20 0.05 -1.71
C ARG A 219 -1.30 -1.47 -1.67
N ALA A 220 -1.28 -2.07 -0.49
CA ALA A 220 -1.48 -3.51 -0.32
C ALA A 220 -2.85 -3.94 -0.89
N LYS A 221 -3.90 -3.19 -0.60
CA LYS A 221 -5.24 -3.42 -1.15
C LYS A 221 -5.28 -3.27 -2.67
N ALA A 222 -4.60 -2.26 -3.23
CA ALA A 222 -4.53 -2.01 -4.67
C ALA A 222 -3.89 -3.17 -5.46
N ILE A 223 -2.95 -3.91 -4.85
CA ILE A 223 -2.32 -5.09 -5.46
C ILE A 223 -2.98 -6.41 -5.03
N ALA A 224 -4.11 -6.36 -4.34
CA ALA A 224 -4.83 -7.50 -3.77
C ALA A 224 -3.97 -8.35 -2.81
N ALA A 225 -3.03 -7.72 -2.09
CA ALA A 225 -2.21 -8.36 -1.08
C ALA A 225 -2.99 -8.53 0.22
N LYS A 226 -2.85 -9.71 0.86
CA LYS A 226 -3.22 -9.88 2.26
C LYS A 226 -2.06 -9.38 3.10
N ILE A 227 -2.30 -8.36 3.91
CA ILE A 227 -1.29 -7.75 4.78
C ILE A 227 -1.57 -8.09 6.24
N ASN A 228 -0.49 -8.37 6.99
CA ASN A 228 -0.50 -8.48 8.44
C ASN A 228 0.61 -7.57 9.00
N ILE A 229 0.32 -6.85 10.09
CA ILE A 229 1.26 -5.94 10.75
C ILE A 229 1.29 -6.33 12.23
N GLU A 230 2.45 -6.73 12.69
CA GLU A 230 2.74 -7.07 14.08
C GLU A 230 3.79 -6.11 14.60
N SER A 231 3.55 -5.52 15.77
CA SER A 231 4.49 -4.59 16.38
C SER A 231 4.50 -4.76 17.89
N SER A 232 5.69 -4.78 18.45
CA SER A 232 5.94 -4.96 19.88
C SER A 232 7.23 -4.24 20.27
N GLU A 233 7.59 -4.24 21.55
CA GLU A 233 8.87 -3.71 22.04
C GLU A 233 10.12 -4.39 21.43
N LYS A 234 9.94 -5.47 20.66
CA LYS A 234 11.02 -6.19 19.96
C LYS A 234 11.16 -5.79 18.49
N GLY A 235 10.35 -4.83 18.01
CA GLY A 235 10.33 -4.34 16.66
C GLY A 235 9.00 -4.52 15.96
N THR A 236 9.00 -4.24 14.65
CA THR A 236 7.84 -4.34 13.78
C THR A 236 8.09 -5.36 12.67
N SER A 237 7.05 -6.14 12.34
CA SER A 237 7.01 -7.02 11.17
C SER A 237 5.78 -6.69 10.33
N ILE A 238 6.00 -6.43 9.04
CA ILE A 238 4.95 -6.25 8.04
C ILE A 238 5.06 -7.40 7.05
N SER A 239 4.06 -8.25 6.96
CA SER A 239 4.01 -9.36 6.02
C SER A 239 2.90 -9.21 5.01
N LEU A 240 3.20 -9.52 3.74
CA LEU A 240 2.27 -9.47 2.62
C LEU A 240 2.25 -10.82 1.91
N ASN A 241 1.06 -11.25 1.52
CA ASN A 241 0.86 -12.42 0.65
C ASN A 241 0.04 -11.99 -0.56
N ILE A 242 0.61 -12.18 -1.75
CA ILE A 242 0.01 -11.80 -3.03
C ILE A 242 -0.18 -13.08 -3.85
N ASN A 243 -1.39 -13.33 -4.34
CA ASN A 243 -1.62 -14.43 -5.26
C ASN A 243 -1.25 -13.98 -6.69
N PHE A 244 -0.62 -14.90 -7.44
CA PHE A 244 -0.31 -14.69 -8.86
C PHE A 244 -1.52 -14.84 -9.74
#